data_fcbfa75a14a15c63fe1be26013582b57
#
_entry.id   fcbfa75a14a15c63fe1be26013582b57
#
_cell.length_a   1.000
_cell.length_b   1.000
_cell.length_c   1.000
_cell.angle_alpha   90.00
_cell.angle_beta   90.00
_cell.angle_gamma   90.00
#
_symmetry.space_group_name_H-M   'P 1'
#
loop_
_entity.id
_entity.type
_entity.pdbx_description
1 polymer ?
#
loop_
_entity_poly.entity_id
_entity_poly.type
_entity_poly.pdbx_seq_one_letter_code
_entity_poly.pdbx_strand_id
1 'polypeptide(L)'
;IEIHIFAPDIKGFAEEKSKLEALGYMVYDIPMQRTGTSPAADLKTLLVMYKLVRQIKPDYVLSYTIKPVIYGTLAAWMAKVPQRFALITGLGYAFQNVDAQSKRSIFQKLVHGLYQQALSHSHKTFFQNPDDLKLFQNLKLIDQQAPAVVVNGSGVNVSDFNVLPLPLDHQQQPKISFLLIARLLIDKGIREYAAAAKKIKAQYPNVEFHLVGWIDDNPAAITQAELDTWVNNKILNYWGKLSDVRPAIAASSVYVLPSY
;
A
#
# COMPACT_ATOMS: atom_id res chain seq x y z
N ILE A 1 -25.90 7.45 8.33
CA ILE A 1 -25.26 6.65 7.23
C ILE A 1 -24.87 5.33 7.85
N GLU A 2 -25.30 4.23 7.24
CA GLU A 2 -24.89 2.87 7.61
C GLU A 2 -23.67 2.49 6.79
N ILE A 3 -22.60 1.99 7.44
CA ILE A 3 -21.32 1.67 6.79
C ILE A 3 -21.01 0.20 6.97
N HIS A 4 -20.81 -0.48 5.84
CA HIS A 4 -20.41 -1.89 5.76
C HIS A 4 -18.98 -2.00 5.22
N ILE A 5 -18.09 -2.65 5.94
CA ILE A 5 -16.68 -2.80 5.59
C ILE A 5 -16.41 -4.24 5.20
N PHE A 6 -15.88 -4.46 4.00
CA PHE A 6 -15.45 -5.77 3.50
C PHE A 6 -13.92 -5.83 3.53
N ALA A 7 -13.36 -6.73 4.32
CA ALA A 7 -11.91 -6.90 4.43
C ALA A 7 -11.55 -8.39 4.51
N PRO A 8 -10.39 -8.80 3.97
CA PRO A 8 -9.88 -10.16 4.15
C PRO A 8 -9.16 -10.28 5.49
N ASP A 9 -9.06 -11.53 5.98
CA ASP A 9 -8.24 -11.90 7.15
C ASP A 9 -8.57 -11.10 8.44
N ILE A 10 -9.86 -10.90 8.67
CA ILE A 10 -10.34 -10.13 9.84
C ILE A 10 -9.91 -10.78 11.17
N LYS A 11 -9.66 -12.08 11.19
CA LYS A 11 -9.20 -12.79 12.40
C LYS A 11 -7.81 -12.31 12.83
N GLY A 12 -6.93 -12.00 11.88
CA GLY A 12 -5.61 -11.43 12.14
C GLY A 12 -5.64 -9.96 12.61
N PHE A 13 -6.81 -9.29 12.50
CA PHE A 13 -7.02 -7.88 12.84
C PHE A 13 -8.22 -7.70 13.78
N ALA A 14 -8.30 -8.54 14.81
CA ALA A 14 -9.44 -8.57 15.73
C ALA A 14 -9.60 -7.28 16.53
N GLU A 15 -8.50 -6.62 16.90
CA GLU A 15 -8.52 -5.34 17.62
C GLU A 15 -9.08 -4.21 16.74
N GLU A 16 -8.63 -4.10 15.51
CA GLU A 16 -9.10 -3.12 14.53
C GLU A 16 -10.57 -3.33 14.20
N LYS A 17 -10.98 -4.59 14.04
CA LYS A 17 -12.39 -4.95 13.87
C LYS A 17 -13.23 -4.44 15.04
N SER A 18 -12.81 -4.72 16.27
CA SER A 18 -13.55 -4.30 17.47
C SER A 18 -13.65 -2.77 17.55
N LYS A 19 -12.60 -2.03 17.20
CA LYS A 19 -12.62 -0.56 17.14
C LYS A 19 -13.63 -0.05 16.11
N LEU A 20 -13.69 -0.68 14.92
CA LEU A 20 -14.64 -0.30 13.87
C LEU A 20 -16.08 -0.61 14.26
N GLU A 21 -16.34 -1.78 14.87
CA GLU A 21 -17.65 -2.17 15.36
C GLU A 21 -18.13 -1.26 16.52
N ALA A 22 -17.23 -0.84 17.39
CA ALA A 22 -17.53 0.14 18.45
C ALA A 22 -17.93 1.53 17.89
N LEU A 23 -17.49 1.87 16.68
CA LEU A 23 -17.93 3.06 15.95
C LEU A 23 -19.25 2.85 15.20
N GLY A 24 -19.87 1.67 15.32
CA GLY A 24 -21.15 1.34 14.68
C GLY A 24 -21.02 0.82 13.24
N TYR A 25 -19.83 0.46 12.78
CA TYR A 25 -19.61 -0.12 11.45
C TYR A 25 -19.84 -1.63 11.45
N MET A 26 -20.39 -2.16 10.36
CA MET A 26 -20.53 -3.60 10.16
C MET A 26 -19.34 -4.15 9.37
N VAL A 27 -18.61 -5.10 9.94
CA VAL A 27 -17.37 -5.62 9.35
C VAL A 27 -17.56 -7.07 8.90
N TYR A 28 -17.30 -7.34 7.62
CA TYR A 28 -17.48 -8.65 6.98
C TYR A 28 -16.15 -9.22 6.51
N ASP A 29 -15.86 -10.45 6.88
CA ASP A 29 -14.71 -11.22 6.38
C ASP A 29 -15.00 -11.73 4.96
N ILE A 30 -14.12 -11.42 4.02
CA ILE A 30 -14.21 -11.89 2.64
C ILE A 30 -13.03 -12.81 2.29
N PRO A 31 -13.27 -13.92 1.59
CA PRO A 31 -12.22 -14.88 1.25
C PRO A 31 -11.34 -14.36 0.11
N MET A 32 -10.55 -13.33 0.37
CA MET A 32 -9.67 -12.70 -0.62
C MET A 32 -8.20 -12.90 -0.26
N GLN A 33 -7.45 -13.53 -1.14
CA GLN A 33 -6.00 -13.64 -1.01
C GLN A 33 -5.34 -12.33 -1.46
N ARG A 34 -4.53 -11.70 -0.60
CA ARG A 34 -3.88 -10.41 -0.89
C ARG A 34 -2.86 -10.51 -2.03
N THR A 35 -2.11 -11.60 -2.11
CA THR A 35 -1.00 -11.81 -3.07
C THR A 35 -1.18 -13.00 -4.01
N GLY A 36 -2.21 -13.79 -3.88
CA GLY A 36 -2.46 -14.98 -4.69
C GLY A 36 -2.99 -14.68 -6.10
N THR A 37 -2.69 -15.56 -7.06
CA THR A 37 -3.15 -15.47 -8.47
C THR A 37 -4.05 -16.66 -8.85
N SER A 38 -4.80 -17.21 -7.90
CA SER A 38 -5.71 -18.36 -8.13
C SER A 38 -7.06 -17.89 -8.70
N PRO A 39 -7.39 -18.20 -9.96
CA PRO A 39 -8.67 -17.81 -10.56
C PRO A 39 -9.89 -18.34 -9.80
N ALA A 40 -9.79 -19.54 -9.25
CA ALA A 40 -10.89 -20.14 -8.47
C ALA A 40 -11.12 -19.40 -7.16
N ALA A 41 -10.04 -18.98 -6.46
CA ALA A 41 -10.14 -18.16 -5.25
C ALA A 41 -10.70 -16.77 -5.56
N ASP A 42 -10.29 -16.18 -6.66
CA ASP A 42 -10.75 -14.85 -7.11
C ASP A 42 -12.23 -14.89 -7.53
N LEU A 43 -12.67 -15.97 -8.21
CA LEU A 43 -14.10 -16.19 -8.51
C LEU A 43 -14.93 -16.37 -7.22
N LYS A 44 -14.40 -17.10 -6.23
CA LYS A 44 -15.05 -17.25 -4.93
C LYS A 44 -15.20 -15.89 -4.25
N THR A 45 -14.14 -15.06 -4.27
CA THR A 45 -14.17 -13.68 -3.75
C THR A 45 -15.28 -12.86 -4.40
N LEU A 46 -15.35 -12.84 -5.74
CA LEU A 46 -16.37 -12.13 -6.49
C LEU A 46 -17.79 -12.59 -6.10
N LEU A 47 -18.03 -13.90 -6.03
CA LEU A 47 -19.35 -14.45 -5.69
C LEU A 47 -19.76 -14.13 -4.25
N VAL A 48 -18.83 -14.17 -3.28
CA VAL A 48 -19.12 -13.79 -1.89
C VAL A 48 -19.46 -12.30 -1.81
N MET A 49 -18.65 -11.44 -2.43
CA MET A 49 -18.91 -9.99 -2.47
C MET A 49 -20.27 -9.71 -3.13
N TYR A 50 -20.56 -10.35 -4.26
CA TYR A 50 -21.86 -10.20 -4.95
C TYR A 50 -23.04 -10.57 -4.05
N LYS A 51 -22.97 -11.70 -3.33
CA LYS A 51 -24.03 -12.13 -2.40
C LYS A 51 -24.24 -11.12 -1.28
N LEU A 52 -23.15 -10.65 -0.64
CA LEU A 52 -23.21 -9.66 0.43
C LEU A 52 -23.79 -8.32 -0.07
N VAL A 53 -23.33 -7.82 -1.20
CA VAL A 53 -23.84 -6.56 -1.80
C VAL A 53 -25.34 -6.71 -2.15
N ARG A 54 -25.76 -7.85 -2.69
CA ARG A 54 -27.19 -8.11 -2.95
C ARG A 54 -28.05 -8.18 -1.68
N GLN A 55 -27.49 -8.67 -0.60
CA GLN A 55 -28.18 -8.76 0.69
C GLN A 55 -28.31 -7.39 1.35
N ILE A 56 -27.22 -6.61 1.34
CA ILE A 56 -27.12 -5.29 1.98
C ILE A 56 -27.87 -4.22 1.16
N LYS A 57 -27.82 -4.31 -0.18
CA LYS A 57 -28.40 -3.33 -1.12
C LYS A 57 -27.92 -1.90 -0.86
N PRO A 58 -26.60 -1.65 -0.84
CA PRO A 58 -26.10 -0.33 -0.55
C PRO A 58 -26.40 0.65 -1.68
N ASP A 59 -26.55 1.94 -1.36
CA ASP A 59 -26.67 3.02 -2.36
C ASP A 59 -25.31 3.33 -3.01
N TYR A 60 -24.22 3.16 -2.26
CA TYR A 60 -22.86 3.50 -2.66
C TYR A 60 -21.91 2.33 -2.37
N VAL A 61 -21.01 2.07 -3.30
CA VAL A 61 -19.86 1.18 -3.08
C VAL A 61 -18.58 1.93 -3.45
N LEU A 62 -17.63 1.97 -2.52
CA LEU A 62 -16.26 2.43 -2.75
C LEU A 62 -15.31 1.24 -2.63
N SER A 63 -14.64 0.91 -3.71
CA SER A 63 -13.62 -0.14 -3.75
C SER A 63 -12.24 0.49 -3.84
N TYR A 64 -11.28 0.03 -3.01
CA TYR A 64 -9.89 0.53 -3.07
C TYR A 64 -8.89 -0.62 -2.97
N THR A 65 -7.68 -0.41 -3.48
CA THR A 65 -6.67 -1.42 -3.79
C THR A 65 -7.07 -2.36 -4.93
N ILE A 66 -6.09 -3.14 -5.47
CA ILE A 66 -6.22 -3.86 -6.74
C ILE A 66 -7.42 -4.81 -6.80
N LYS A 67 -7.43 -5.84 -5.94
CA LYS A 67 -8.46 -6.88 -5.99
C LYS A 67 -9.86 -6.37 -5.61
N PRO A 68 -10.03 -5.55 -4.56
CA PRO A 68 -11.31 -4.92 -4.29
C PRO A 68 -11.82 -4.03 -5.43
N VAL A 69 -10.95 -3.25 -6.09
CA VAL A 69 -11.38 -2.45 -7.25
C VAL A 69 -11.91 -3.35 -8.36
N ILE A 70 -11.22 -4.45 -8.68
CA ILE A 70 -11.69 -5.38 -9.70
C ILE A 70 -13.00 -6.08 -9.25
N TYR A 71 -12.92 -6.85 -8.18
CA TYR A 71 -14.03 -7.75 -7.80
C TYR A 71 -15.17 -7.02 -7.09
N GLY A 72 -14.86 -6.00 -6.28
CA GLY A 72 -15.88 -5.20 -5.58
C GLY A 72 -16.69 -4.35 -6.55
N THR A 73 -16.05 -3.70 -7.52
CA THR A 73 -16.76 -2.91 -8.53
C THR A 73 -17.61 -3.80 -9.45
N LEU A 74 -17.09 -4.96 -9.89
CA LEU A 74 -17.86 -5.91 -10.70
C LEU A 74 -19.02 -6.52 -9.89
N ALA A 75 -18.81 -6.90 -8.62
CA ALA A 75 -19.88 -7.39 -7.76
C ALA A 75 -20.98 -6.35 -7.57
N ALA A 76 -20.61 -5.10 -7.32
CA ALA A 76 -21.54 -3.98 -7.18
C ALA A 76 -22.30 -3.69 -8.49
N TRP A 77 -21.63 -3.76 -9.64
CA TRP A 77 -22.27 -3.64 -10.95
C TRP A 77 -23.29 -4.76 -11.19
N MET A 78 -22.90 -6.02 -10.98
CA MET A 78 -23.78 -7.18 -11.13
C MET A 78 -24.99 -7.11 -10.17
N ALA A 79 -24.79 -6.57 -8.96
CA ALA A 79 -25.84 -6.37 -7.96
C ALA A 79 -26.69 -5.11 -8.22
N LYS A 80 -26.40 -4.35 -9.30
CA LYS A 80 -27.10 -3.12 -9.71
C LYS A 80 -27.05 -2.01 -8.65
N VAL A 81 -25.92 -1.89 -7.93
CA VAL A 81 -25.71 -0.77 -7.00
C VAL A 81 -25.77 0.56 -7.75
N PRO A 82 -26.52 1.57 -7.27
CA PRO A 82 -26.70 2.83 -7.99
C PRO A 82 -25.41 3.60 -8.23
N GLN A 83 -24.53 3.67 -7.22
CA GLN A 83 -23.30 4.45 -7.29
C GLN A 83 -22.08 3.58 -6.96
N ARG A 84 -21.12 3.50 -7.87
CA ARG A 84 -19.92 2.67 -7.76
C ARG A 84 -18.68 3.51 -8.00
N PHE A 85 -17.78 3.50 -7.02
CA PHE A 85 -16.55 4.28 -7.01
C PHE A 85 -15.34 3.37 -6.85
N ALA A 86 -14.24 3.72 -7.52
CA ALA A 86 -12.96 3.04 -7.40
C ALA A 86 -11.88 4.02 -6.94
N LEU A 87 -11.03 3.61 -6.00
CA LEU A 87 -9.87 4.37 -5.55
C LEU A 87 -8.61 3.56 -5.83
N ILE A 88 -7.78 4.07 -6.73
CA ILE A 88 -6.47 3.50 -7.06
C ILE A 88 -5.44 4.08 -6.09
N THR A 89 -4.94 3.23 -5.18
CA THR A 89 -4.00 3.63 -4.11
C THR A 89 -2.55 3.31 -4.45
N GLY A 90 -2.27 2.87 -5.66
CA GLY A 90 -0.96 2.51 -6.17
C GLY A 90 -1.04 1.37 -7.19
N LEU A 91 0.06 1.15 -7.88
CA LEU A 91 0.12 0.28 -9.05
C LEU A 91 0.21 -1.22 -8.68
N GLY A 92 0.88 -1.54 -7.58
CA GLY A 92 1.13 -2.92 -7.16
C GLY A 92 1.98 -3.72 -8.16
N TYR A 93 2.19 -5.00 -7.84
CA TYR A 93 3.07 -5.90 -8.62
C TYR A 93 2.67 -6.05 -10.09
N ALA A 94 1.39 -5.99 -10.43
CA ALA A 94 0.91 -6.15 -11.81
C ALA A 94 1.38 -5.05 -12.78
N PHE A 95 1.90 -3.93 -12.25
CA PHE A 95 2.39 -2.78 -13.02
C PHE A 95 3.91 -2.58 -12.88
N GLN A 96 4.59 -3.34 -12.04
CA GLN A 96 6.05 -3.33 -11.96
C GLN A 96 6.64 -3.86 -13.27
N ASN A 97 7.75 -3.26 -13.73
CA ASN A 97 8.45 -3.62 -14.98
C ASN A 97 7.61 -3.47 -16.27
N VAL A 98 6.68 -2.52 -16.31
CA VAL A 98 5.98 -2.15 -17.54
C VAL A 98 6.82 -1.16 -18.34
N ASP A 99 8.00 -1.59 -18.80
CA ASP A 99 8.65 -0.90 -19.92
C ASP A 99 7.79 -1.08 -21.17
N ALA A 100 7.57 0.01 -21.89
CA ALA A 100 6.69 0.04 -23.06
C ALA A 100 7.11 -0.95 -24.18
N GLN A 101 8.28 -1.57 -24.07
CA GLN A 101 8.85 -2.52 -25.02
C GLN A 101 8.85 -3.99 -24.55
N SER A 102 8.54 -4.29 -23.29
CA SER A 102 8.51 -5.68 -22.82
C SER A 102 7.18 -6.34 -23.19
N LYS A 103 7.24 -7.58 -23.67
CA LYS A 103 6.02 -8.39 -23.92
C LYS A 103 5.32 -8.61 -22.57
N ARG A 104 4.14 -7.99 -22.37
CA ARG A 104 3.32 -8.20 -21.18
C ARG A 104 3.05 -9.68 -20.99
N SER A 105 3.27 -10.20 -19.79
CA SER A 105 2.91 -11.57 -19.45
C SER A 105 1.40 -11.78 -19.64
N ILE A 106 0.98 -13.02 -19.86
CA ILE A 106 -0.44 -13.38 -19.98
C ILE A 106 -1.20 -12.93 -18.72
N PHE A 107 -0.55 -13.04 -17.56
CA PHE A 107 -1.10 -12.59 -16.29
C PHE A 107 -1.35 -11.07 -16.25
N GLN A 108 -0.40 -10.25 -16.70
CA GLN A 108 -0.57 -8.80 -16.77
C GLN A 108 -1.73 -8.42 -17.72
N LYS A 109 -1.83 -9.10 -18.88
CA LYS A 109 -2.93 -8.87 -19.82
C LYS A 109 -4.28 -9.19 -19.20
N LEU A 110 -4.37 -10.30 -18.44
CA LEU A 110 -5.59 -10.69 -17.74
C LEU A 110 -5.97 -9.64 -16.67
N VAL A 111 -5.02 -9.24 -15.82
CA VAL A 111 -5.27 -8.23 -14.77
C VAL A 111 -5.68 -6.90 -15.39
N HIS A 112 -5.01 -6.47 -16.47
CA HIS A 112 -5.37 -5.24 -17.19
C HIS A 112 -6.80 -5.33 -17.76
N GLY A 113 -7.19 -6.46 -18.37
CA GLY A 113 -8.55 -6.65 -18.89
C GLY A 113 -9.60 -6.61 -17.78
N LEU A 114 -9.32 -7.23 -16.62
CA LEU A 114 -10.22 -7.17 -15.47
C LEU A 114 -10.33 -5.75 -14.89
N TYR A 115 -9.24 -5.00 -14.82
CA TYR A 115 -9.27 -3.58 -14.43
C TYR A 115 -10.11 -2.76 -15.39
N GLN A 116 -9.85 -2.88 -16.70
CA GLN A 116 -10.60 -2.17 -17.73
C GLN A 116 -12.10 -2.44 -17.59
N GLN A 117 -12.47 -3.71 -17.44
CA GLN A 117 -13.86 -4.11 -17.26
C GLN A 117 -14.46 -3.52 -15.97
N ALA A 118 -13.75 -3.56 -14.85
CA ALA A 118 -14.24 -3.00 -13.58
C ALA A 118 -14.40 -1.48 -13.66
N LEU A 119 -13.38 -0.79 -14.18
CA LEU A 119 -13.38 0.68 -14.24
C LEU A 119 -14.39 1.23 -15.25
N SER A 120 -14.69 0.50 -16.33
CA SER A 120 -15.77 0.88 -17.27
C SER A 120 -17.16 0.88 -16.62
N HIS A 121 -17.33 0.15 -15.52
CA HIS A 121 -18.57 0.12 -14.73
C HIS A 121 -18.52 1.02 -13.48
N SER A 122 -17.44 1.75 -13.26
CA SER A 122 -17.32 2.73 -12.20
C SER A 122 -17.91 4.09 -12.61
N HIS A 123 -18.68 4.73 -11.73
CA HIS A 123 -19.20 6.08 -11.98
C HIS A 123 -18.12 7.15 -11.85
N LYS A 124 -17.12 6.92 -10.99
CA LYS A 124 -15.94 7.77 -10.88
C LYS A 124 -14.76 6.97 -10.33
N THR A 125 -13.57 7.24 -10.86
CA THR A 125 -12.32 6.65 -10.40
C THR A 125 -11.43 7.72 -9.79
N PHE A 126 -10.93 7.47 -8.59
CA PHE A 126 -10.02 8.34 -7.88
C PHE A 126 -8.60 7.78 -7.95
N PHE A 127 -7.63 8.67 -8.13
CA PHE A 127 -6.20 8.38 -8.11
C PHE A 127 -5.53 9.21 -7.03
N GLN A 128 -4.46 8.72 -6.43
CA GLN A 128 -3.72 9.45 -5.39
C GLN A 128 -2.57 10.30 -5.95
N ASN A 129 -2.25 10.12 -7.24
CA ASN A 129 -1.27 10.94 -7.93
C ASN A 129 -1.58 11.01 -9.44
N PRO A 130 -1.08 12.04 -10.15
CA PRO A 130 -1.33 12.22 -11.57
C PRO A 130 -0.59 11.21 -12.46
N ASP A 131 0.51 10.62 -11.99
CA ASP A 131 1.32 9.70 -12.78
C ASP A 131 0.60 8.35 -12.92
N ASP A 132 -0.03 7.85 -11.86
CA ASP A 132 -0.86 6.65 -11.90
C ASP A 132 -2.05 6.85 -12.86
N LEU A 133 -2.72 8.01 -12.83
CA LEU A 133 -3.79 8.33 -13.77
C LEU A 133 -3.29 8.28 -15.22
N LYS A 134 -2.18 8.96 -15.52
CA LYS A 134 -1.57 8.95 -16.86
C LYS A 134 -1.20 7.54 -17.31
N LEU A 135 -0.63 6.74 -16.40
CA LEU A 135 -0.27 5.35 -16.70
C LEU A 135 -1.51 4.53 -17.06
N PHE A 136 -2.60 4.63 -16.30
CA PHE A 136 -3.84 3.92 -16.58
C PHE A 136 -4.45 4.33 -17.91
N GLN A 137 -4.39 5.62 -18.28
CA GLN A 137 -4.82 6.13 -19.57
C GLN A 137 -3.94 5.60 -20.72
N ASN A 138 -2.61 5.64 -20.55
CA ASN A 138 -1.66 5.14 -21.56
C ASN A 138 -1.80 3.62 -21.78
N LEU A 139 -2.12 2.87 -20.73
CA LEU A 139 -2.38 1.44 -20.77
C LEU A 139 -3.81 1.13 -21.27
N LYS A 140 -4.62 2.14 -21.52
CA LYS A 140 -6.04 2.03 -21.93
C LYS A 140 -6.90 1.27 -20.91
N LEU A 141 -6.56 1.34 -19.63
CA LEU A 141 -7.34 0.75 -18.54
C LEU A 141 -8.53 1.61 -18.16
N ILE A 142 -8.41 2.90 -18.42
CA ILE A 142 -9.47 3.90 -18.28
C ILE A 142 -9.48 4.79 -19.54
N ASP A 143 -10.66 5.19 -19.99
CA ASP A 143 -10.79 6.12 -21.09
C ASP A 143 -10.29 7.51 -20.69
N GLN A 144 -9.74 8.28 -21.63
CA GLN A 144 -9.27 9.65 -21.36
C GLN A 144 -10.41 10.59 -20.96
N GLN A 145 -11.64 10.30 -21.39
CA GLN A 145 -12.83 11.08 -21.06
C GLN A 145 -13.60 10.51 -19.86
N ALA A 146 -13.16 9.36 -19.30
CA ALA A 146 -13.81 8.76 -18.15
C ALA A 146 -13.76 9.69 -16.93
N PRO A 147 -14.78 9.68 -16.06
CA PRO A 147 -14.80 10.49 -14.84
C PRO A 147 -13.70 10.07 -13.87
N ALA A 148 -12.53 10.67 -13.99
CA ALA A 148 -11.37 10.43 -13.13
C ALA A 148 -10.96 11.69 -12.39
N VAL A 149 -10.55 11.55 -11.12
CA VAL A 149 -10.11 12.66 -10.26
C VAL A 149 -8.87 12.26 -9.51
N VAL A 150 -7.88 13.15 -9.48
CA VAL A 150 -6.71 13.00 -8.60
C VAL A 150 -7.03 13.64 -7.26
N VAL A 151 -6.84 12.88 -6.18
CA VAL A 151 -6.99 13.32 -4.78
C VAL A 151 -5.63 13.35 -4.09
N ASN A 152 -5.48 14.18 -3.07
CA ASN A 152 -4.20 14.40 -2.38
C ASN A 152 -3.84 13.30 -1.36
N GLY A 153 -4.07 12.03 -1.73
CA GLY A 153 -3.80 10.88 -0.85
C GLY A 153 -4.79 10.78 0.32
N SER A 154 -4.42 9.99 1.32
CA SER A 154 -5.27 9.72 2.50
C SER A 154 -5.09 10.73 3.62
N GLY A 155 -4.01 11.52 3.56
CA GLY A 155 -3.66 12.46 4.61
C GLY A 155 -3.18 11.81 5.91
N VAL A 156 -2.89 12.62 6.90
CA VAL A 156 -2.49 12.24 8.25
C VAL A 156 -3.06 13.26 9.24
N ASN A 157 -3.40 12.80 10.45
CA ASN A 157 -3.80 13.71 11.51
C ASN A 157 -2.56 14.45 12.05
N VAL A 158 -2.39 15.69 11.66
CA VAL A 158 -1.22 16.50 12.04
C VAL A 158 -1.12 16.77 13.56
N SER A 159 -2.25 16.65 14.29
CA SER A 159 -2.24 16.77 15.76
C SER A 159 -1.48 15.64 16.44
N ASP A 160 -1.37 14.47 15.78
CA ASP A 160 -0.65 13.32 16.32
C ASP A 160 0.86 13.36 16.03
N PHE A 161 1.30 14.32 15.17
CA PHE A 161 2.68 14.46 14.71
C PHE A 161 3.19 15.89 15.00
N ASN A 162 3.49 16.15 16.26
CA ASN A 162 4.05 17.45 16.66
C ASN A 162 5.49 17.59 16.17
N VAL A 163 5.86 18.83 15.83
CA VAL A 163 7.26 19.17 15.56
C VAL A 163 8.07 19.02 16.84
N LEU A 164 9.13 18.22 16.79
CA LEU A 164 10.05 18.00 17.90
C LEU A 164 11.42 18.61 17.58
N PRO A 165 12.21 18.99 18.59
CA PRO A 165 13.61 19.37 18.40
C PRO A 165 14.39 18.23 17.74
N LEU A 166 15.39 18.58 16.93
CA LEU A 166 16.31 17.58 16.37
C LEU A 166 17.06 16.85 17.50
N PRO A 167 17.34 15.55 17.32
CA PRO A 167 18.05 14.78 18.33
C PRO A 167 19.49 15.30 18.55
N LEU A 168 19.92 15.31 19.80
CA LEU A 168 21.28 15.67 20.19
C LEU A 168 22.07 14.42 20.57
N ASP A 169 23.38 14.47 20.39
CA ASP A 169 24.30 13.45 20.88
C ASP A 169 24.63 13.64 22.38
N HIS A 170 25.51 12.79 22.93
CA HIS A 170 25.94 12.88 24.34
C HIS A 170 26.70 14.17 24.65
N GLN A 171 27.20 14.87 23.65
CA GLN A 171 27.92 16.14 23.78
C GLN A 171 27.02 17.35 23.51
N GLN A 172 25.68 17.16 23.46
CA GLN A 172 24.69 18.19 23.14
C GLN A 172 24.88 18.80 21.75
N GLN A 173 25.51 18.07 20.81
CA GLN A 173 25.63 18.49 19.41
C GLN A 173 24.53 17.82 18.57
N PRO A 174 24.11 18.46 17.47
CA PRO A 174 23.11 17.87 16.58
C PRO A 174 23.55 16.48 16.10
N LYS A 175 22.75 15.46 16.43
CA LYS A 175 22.97 14.10 15.99
C LYS A 175 22.46 13.93 14.57
N ILE A 176 23.33 13.51 13.65
CA ILE A 176 22.93 13.21 12.28
C ILE A 176 22.48 11.75 12.22
N SER A 177 21.18 11.56 12.02
CA SER A 177 20.58 10.23 11.91
C SER A 177 19.56 10.21 10.79
N PHE A 178 19.68 9.23 9.91
CA PHE A 178 18.78 8.98 8.79
C PHE A 178 17.75 7.91 9.17
N LEU A 179 16.52 8.05 8.68
CA LEU A 179 15.44 7.11 8.92
C LEU A 179 14.75 6.71 7.62
N LEU A 180 14.57 5.42 7.43
CA LEU A 180 13.71 4.85 6.40
C LEU A 180 12.62 4.00 7.06
N ILE A 181 11.36 4.29 6.76
CA ILE A 181 10.21 3.50 7.21
C ILE A 181 9.49 2.95 5.98
N ALA A 182 9.51 1.64 5.81
CA ALA A 182 8.82 0.99 4.70
C ALA A 182 8.62 -0.51 4.94
N ARG A 183 7.73 -1.16 4.17
CA ARG A 183 7.86 -2.61 3.95
C ARG A 183 9.21 -2.87 3.30
N LEU A 184 9.92 -3.93 3.75
CA LEU A 184 11.28 -4.20 3.30
C LEU A 184 11.28 -4.85 1.90
N LEU A 185 10.82 -4.08 0.89
CA LEU A 185 10.73 -4.46 -0.50
C LEU A 185 11.85 -3.80 -1.31
N ILE A 186 12.24 -4.45 -2.40
CA ILE A 186 13.31 -3.96 -3.30
C ILE A 186 12.95 -2.58 -3.88
N ASP A 187 11.69 -2.40 -4.32
CA ASP A 187 11.19 -1.14 -4.89
C ASP A 187 11.14 0.03 -3.89
N LYS A 188 11.34 -0.24 -2.60
CA LYS A 188 11.49 0.78 -1.55
C LYS A 188 12.92 1.28 -1.38
N GLY A 189 13.84 0.81 -2.19
CA GLY A 189 15.23 1.27 -2.18
C GLY A 189 16.01 0.87 -0.93
N ILE A 190 15.65 -0.26 -0.28
CA ILE A 190 16.30 -0.70 0.96
C ILE A 190 17.78 -1.02 0.71
N ARG A 191 18.10 -1.63 -0.43
CA ARG A 191 19.48 -1.97 -0.81
C ARG A 191 20.31 -0.72 -1.07
N GLU A 192 19.75 0.25 -1.76
CA GLU A 192 20.35 1.56 -2.04
C GLU A 192 20.62 2.33 -0.74
N TYR A 193 19.66 2.30 0.17
CA TYR A 193 19.79 2.89 1.51
C TYR A 193 20.94 2.25 2.30
N ALA A 194 21.02 0.92 2.35
CA ALA A 194 22.10 0.20 3.02
C ALA A 194 23.47 0.45 2.37
N ALA A 195 23.52 0.51 1.02
CA ALA A 195 24.75 0.83 0.29
C ALA A 195 25.24 2.26 0.58
N ALA A 196 24.31 3.24 0.62
CA ALA A 196 24.61 4.62 1.00
C ALA A 196 25.11 4.70 2.45
N ALA A 197 24.41 4.01 3.38
CA ALA A 197 24.80 3.95 4.78
C ALA A 197 26.23 3.43 4.96
N LYS A 198 26.59 2.34 4.27
CA LYS A 198 27.96 1.78 4.30
C LYS A 198 29.02 2.79 3.85
N LYS A 199 28.75 3.52 2.75
CA LYS A 199 29.68 4.53 2.23
C LYS A 199 29.83 5.73 3.15
N ILE A 200 28.73 6.23 3.68
CA ILE A 200 28.73 7.43 4.55
C ILE A 200 29.40 7.11 5.88
N LYS A 201 29.08 5.98 6.51
CA LYS A 201 29.68 5.58 7.80
C LYS A 201 31.18 5.33 7.72
N ALA A 202 31.71 4.96 6.55
CA ALA A 202 33.14 4.82 6.34
C ALA A 202 33.89 6.17 6.46
N GLN A 203 33.21 7.30 6.15
CA GLN A 203 33.77 8.65 6.26
C GLN A 203 33.31 9.37 7.53
N TYR A 204 32.09 9.07 8.00
CA TYR A 204 31.45 9.71 9.14
C TYR A 204 30.91 8.64 10.11
N PRO A 205 31.76 8.02 10.93
CA PRO A 205 31.39 6.86 11.76
C PRO A 205 30.30 7.15 12.79
N ASN A 206 30.11 8.40 13.20
CA ASN A 206 29.09 8.82 14.17
C ASN A 206 27.69 8.99 13.58
N VAL A 207 27.54 8.93 12.25
CA VAL A 207 26.22 9.02 11.59
C VAL A 207 25.46 7.71 11.75
N GLU A 208 24.19 7.81 12.09
CA GLU A 208 23.33 6.65 12.25
C GLU A 208 22.34 6.50 11.10
N PHE A 209 22.03 5.23 10.79
CA PHE A 209 21.04 4.87 9.78
C PHE A 209 20.04 3.91 10.40
N HIS A 210 18.79 4.35 10.53
CA HIS A 210 17.69 3.61 11.14
C HIS A 210 16.77 3.05 10.06
N LEU A 211 16.34 1.80 10.25
CA LEU A 211 15.41 1.10 9.38
C LEU A 211 14.24 0.59 10.22
N VAL A 212 13.03 0.99 9.84
CA VAL A 212 11.77 0.53 10.44
C VAL A 212 10.95 -0.18 9.39
N GLY A 213 10.41 -1.33 9.72
CA GLY A 213 9.54 -2.10 8.84
C GLY A 213 9.64 -3.60 9.08
N TRP A 214 9.12 -4.37 8.13
CA TRP A 214 9.15 -5.83 8.20
C TRP A 214 9.35 -6.44 6.81
N ILE A 215 9.93 -7.65 6.78
CA ILE A 215 10.00 -8.47 5.58
C ILE A 215 8.58 -8.97 5.29
N ASP A 216 8.11 -8.68 4.09
CA ASP A 216 6.77 -9.04 3.60
C ASP A 216 6.83 -10.41 2.91
N ASP A 217 5.72 -11.12 2.83
CA ASP A 217 5.57 -12.36 2.05
C ASP A 217 5.62 -12.14 0.52
N ASN A 218 5.83 -10.89 0.10
CA ASN A 218 5.94 -10.52 -1.30
C ASN A 218 7.26 -11.09 -1.89
N PRO A 219 7.25 -11.71 -3.09
CA PRO A 219 8.46 -12.18 -3.76
C PRO A 219 9.54 -11.11 -4.01
N ALA A 220 9.15 -9.83 -4.03
CA ALA A 220 10.06 -8.69 -4.14
C ALA A 220 10.59 -8.19 -2.78
N ALA A 221 10.40 -8.93 -1.68
CA ALA A 221 10.98 -8.59 -0.39
C ALA A 221 12.50 -8.85 -0.37
N ILE A 222 13.22 -8.08 0.44
CA ILE A 222 14.61 -8.43 0.77
C ILE A 222 14.64 -9.72 1.58
N THR A 223 15.75 -10.40 1.58
CA THR A 223 15.92 -11.63 2.38
C THR A 223 16.33 -11.31 3.83
N GLN A 224 16.01 -12.23 4.75
CA GLN A 224 16.48 -12.13 6.14
C GLN A 224 18.01 -12.07 6.22
N ALA A 225 18.71 -12.84 5.40
CA ALA A 225 20.18 -12.87 5.35
C ALA A 225 20.79 -11.51 4.94
N GLU A 226 20.15 -10.77 4.02
CA GLU A 226 20.58 -9.40 3.67
C GLU A 226 20.41 -8.46 4.87
N LEU A 227 19.26 -8.50 5.52
CA LEU A 227 18.97 -7.68 6.70
C LEU A 227 19.97 -7.97 7.82
N ASP A 228 20.17 -9.24 8.15
CA ASP A 228 21.12 -9.69 9.18
C ASP A 228 22.55 -9.22 8.87
N THR A 229 22.95 -9.27 7.60
CA THR A 229 24.26 -8.77 7.17
C THR A 229 24.43 -7.28 7.47
N TRP A 230 23.44 -6.47 7.20
CA TRP A 230 23.51 -5.02 7.44
C TRP A 230 23.48 -4.68 8.93
N VAL A 231 22.69 -5.42 9.72
CA VAL A 231 22.58 -5.22 11.18
C VAL A 231 23.85 -5.69 11.89
N ASN A 232 24.34 -6.91 11.59
CA ASN A 232 25.54 -7.49 12.24
C ASN A 232 26.81 -6.67 11.93
N ASN A 233 26.91 -6.10 10.73
CA ASN A 233 28.00 -5.20 10.35
C ASN A 233 27.78 -3.76 10.83
N LYS A 234 26.75 -3.48 11.64
CA LYS A 234 26.43 -2.15 12.20
C LYS A 234 26.23 -1.08 11.11
N ILE A 235 25.81 -1.51 9.90
CA ILE A 235 25.47 -0.58 8.80
C ILE A 235 24.14 0.09 9.10
N LEU A 236 23.13 -0.69 9.49
CA LEU A 236 21.78 -0.22 9.83
C LEU A 236 21.41 -0.56 11.27
N ASN A 237 20.70 0.34 11.93
CA ASN A 237 20.01 0.11 13.20
C ASN A 237 18.56 -0.29 12.88
N TYR A 238 18.24 -1.57 13.02
CA TYR A 238 16.92 -2.10 12.69
C TYR A 238 15.99 -2.10 13.91
N TRP A 239 14.81 -1.49 13.78
CA TRP A 239 13.81 -1.34 14.82
C TRP A 239 12.67 -2.38 14.74
N GLY A 240 12.64 -3.17 13.66
CA GLY A 240 11.53 -4.06 13.42
C GLY A 240 10.25 -3.35 12.94
N LYS A 241 9.13 -4.06 13.00
CA LYS A 241 7.79 -3.52 12.75
C LYS A 241 7.31 -2.77 13.99
N LEU A 242 7.03 -1.48 13.85
CA LEU A 242 6.48 -0.66 14.94
C LEU A 242 4.98 -0.43 14.72
N SER A 243 4.20 -0.48 15.78
CA SER A 243 2.80 -0.03 15.81
C SER A 243 2.69 1.50 15.86
N ASP A 244 3.68 2.16 16.48
CA ASP A 244 3.83 3.60 16.52
C ASP A 244 5.23 3.98 16.02
N VAL A 245 5.30 4.71 14.93
CA VAL A 245 6.56 5.14 14.29
C VAL A 245 7.09 6.47 14.84
N ARG A 246 6.30 7.21 15.63
CA ARG A 246 6.67 8.53 16.16
C ARG A 246 7.97 8.53 16.96
N PRO A 247 8.26 7.53 17.81
CA PRO A 247 9.55 7.47 18.52
C PRO A 247 10.75 7.36 17.57
N ALA A 248 10.63 6.60 16.47
CA ALA A 248 11.69 6.48 15.48
C ALA A 248 11.87 7.79 14.70
N ILE A 249 10.78 8.48 14.36
CA ILE A 249 10.81 9.80 13.73
C ILE A 249 11.50 10.81 14.65
N ALA A 250 11.13 10.85 15.94
CA ALA A 250 11.70 11.75 16.93
C ALA A 250 13.21 11.52 17.16
N ALA A 251 13.67 10.27 17.03
CA ALA A 251 15.08 9.90 17.16
C ALA A 251 15.94 10.22 15.93
N SER A 252 15.33 10.78 14.87
CA SER A 252 15.99 10.94 13.57
C SER A 252 15.95 12.40 13.09
N SER A 253 17.00 12.82 12.37
CA SER A 253 17.11 14.17 11.84
C SER A 253 16.75 14.27 10.35
N VAL A 254 16.81 13.15 9.61
CA VAL A 254 16.52 13.10 8.17
C VAL A 254 15.65 11.90 7.85
N TYR A 255 14.51 12.12 7.20
CA TYR A 255 13.69 11.04 6.65
C TYR A 255 14.06 10.77 5.19
N VAL A 256 14.26 9.51 4.83
CA VAL A 256 14.71 9.11 3.49
C VAL A 256 13.66 8.23 2.82
N LEU A 257 13.28 8.56 1.60
CA LEU A 257 12.37 7.80 0.74
C LEU A 257 13.06 7.47 -0.60
N PRO A 258 13.87 6.40 -0.67
CA PRO A 258 14.60 6.06 -1.88
C PRO A 258 13.80 5.16 -2.83
N SER A 259 12.47 5.15 -2.69
CA SER A 259 11.58 4.35 -3.56
C SER A 259 11.66 4.79 -5.02
N TYR A 260 11.56 3.84 -5.95
CA TYR A 260 11.54 4.04 -7.39
C TYR A 260 10.42 3.24 -8.07
#